data_1b6134a651700bfd961fbf593b339ab5
#
_entry.id   1b6134a651700bfd961fbf593b339ab5
#
_cell.length_a   1.000
_cell.length_b   1.000
_cell.length_c   1.000
_cell.angle_alpha   90.00
_cell.angle_beta   90.00
_cell.angle_gamma   90.00
#
_symmetry.space_group_name_H-M   'P 1'
#
loop_
_entity.id
_entity.type
_entity.pdbx_description
1 polymer ?
#
loop_
_entity_poly.entity_id
_entity_poly.type
_entity_poly.pdbx_seq_one_letter_code
_entity_poly.pdbx_strand_id
1 'polypeptide(L)'
;MEWGRSTEGDRAPGGEPIDEPAGAPGGAPAGARGREHVGEPGGSSGRVLVCDDTEQIRRLIRVNLELEGYEVVEAVDGQEALEILQDVTQPLPDAITVDVVMPRRDGWWMVSAIRADPRLAHIPIVMVTASAQDQDRAKAERAAVDEFVAKPFDPYELVIKIQALTGGHPSDGV
;
A
#
# COMPACT_ATOMS: atom_id res chain seq x y z
N MET A 1 70.20 -8.83 16.21
CA MET A 1 70.90 -10.05 15.78
C MET A 1 69.94 -10.70 14.83
N GLU A 2 70.08 -10.38 13.58
CA GLU A 2 70.89 -11.01 12.53
C GLU A 2 70.24 -12.31 12.06
N TRP A 3 70.02 -12.19 10.80
CA TRP A 3 70.39 -12.95 9.61
C TRP A 3 69.46 -14.13 9.36
N GLY A 4 69.12 -14.47 8.16
CA GLY A 4 69.48 -14.10 6.77
C GLY A 4 68.70 -14.98 5.82
N ARG A 5 68.46 -14.42 4.69
CA ARG A 5 68.80 -14.80 3.31
C ARG A 5 68.42 -16.22 2.86
N SER A 6 67.64 -16.15 1.81
CA SER A 6 67.97 -16.43 0.36
C SER A 6 67.85 -17.92 0.05
N THR A 7 67.32 -18.34 -1.07
CA THR A 7 67.58 -18.14 -2.51
C THR A 7 66.47 -18.84 -3.26
N GLU A 8 65.86 -18.29 -4.28
CA GLU A 8 66.26 -18.30 -5.70
C GLU A 8 66.14 -19.67 -6.43
N GLY A 9 65.48 -19.61 -7.55
CA GLY A 9 65.59 -20.57 -8.64
C GLY A 9 64.24 -21.19 -9.05
N ASP A 10 63.74 -21.16 -10.17
CA ASP A 10 64.09 -20.71 -11.52
C ASP A 10 63.06 -21.35 -12.45
N ARG A 11 62.61 -20.61 -13.45
CA ARG A 11 62.20 -20.99 -14.79
C ARG A 11 60.89 -21.70 -15.10
N ALA A 12 60.10 -20.92 -15.84
CA ALA A 12 59.10 -21.34 -16.81
C ALA A 12 59.74 -22.15 -17.98
N PRO A 13 59.01 -22.75 -18.96
CA PRO A 13 58.10 -21.98 -19.80
C PRO A 13 56.94 -22.79 -20.42
N GLY A 14 56.03 -22.07 -21.06
CA GLY A 14 55.50 -22.49 -22.35
C GLY A 14 54.04 -22.96 -22.36
N GLY A 15 53.24 -22.25 -23.08
CA GLY A 15 51.99 -22.71 -23.61
C GLY A 15 50.93 -21.62 -23.81
N GLU A 16 51.12 -20.88 -24.87
CA GLU A 16 50.06 -20.08 -25.51
C GLU A 16 49.11 -20.94 -26.34
N PRO A 17 48.12 -20.37 -26.98
CA PRO A 17 46.86 -19.78 -26.55
C PRO A 17 45.68 -20.52 -27.20
N ILE A 18 44.50 -20.45 -26.70
CA ILE A 18 43.30 -20.78 -27.47
C ILE A 18 42.17 -19.84 -27.12
N ASP A 19 41.84 -19.07 -28.13
CA ASP A 19 40.54 -18.55 -28.59
C ASP A 19 39.50 -18.10 -27.54
N GLU A 20 39.34 -16.79 -27.52
CA GLU A 20 38.03 -16.15 -27.36
C GLU A 20 37.05 -16.64 -28.42
N PRO A 21 35.77 -16.74 -28.07
CA PRO A 21 34.83 -15.98 -28.83
C PRO A 21 34.03 -15.01 -27.97
N ALA A 22 33.87 -13.87 -28.57
CA ALA A 22 33.11 -12.71 -28.19
C ALA A 22 31.66 -13.00 -27.81
N GLY A 23 31.15 -12.16 -26.91
CA GLY A 23 29.75 -11.79 -26.94
C GLY A 23 28.93 -12.18 -25.75
N ALA A 24 28.92 -11.38 -24.68
CA ALA A 24 27.77 -11.26 -23.82
C ALA A 24 27.43 -9.79 -23.64
N PRO A 25 26.27 -9.35 -24.10
CA PRO A 25 25.77 -8.02 -23.74
C PRO A 25 25.22 -8.02 -22.35
N GLY A 26 25.60 -7.00 -21.62
CA GLY A 26 25.03 -6.33 -20.48
C GLY A 26 23.85 -6.97 -19.75
N GLY A 27 24.10 -7.44 -18.53
CA GLY A 27 23.06 -7.66 -17.53
C GLY A 27 22.45 -6.32 -17.13
N ALA A 28 21.22 -6.10 -17.52
CA ALA A 28 20.41 -5.01 -17.02
C ALA A 28 20.14 -5.23 -15.51
N PRO A 29 20.07 -4.15 -14.69
CA PRO A 29 19.70 -4.27 -13.30
C PRO A 29 18.26 -4.77 -13.22
N ALA A 30 18.02 -5.72 -12.33
CA ALA A 30 16.69 -6.22 -12.01
C ALA A 30 15.86 -5.06 -11.47
N GLY A 31 15.18 -4.39 -12.38
CA GLY A 31 14.17 -3.41 -12.07
C GLY A 31 13.06 -4.04 -11.26
N ALA A 32 12.58 -3.30 -10.29
CA ALA A 32 11.39 -3.54 -9.54
C ALA A 32 10.31 -4.19 -10.42
N ARG A 33 9.90 -5.38 -10.06
CA ARG A 33 8.71 -6.00 -10.65
C ARG A 33 7.51 -5.28 -10.07
N GLY A 34 7.09 -4.21 -10.75
CA GLY A 34 5.73 -3.76 -10.66
C GLY A 34 4.85 -4.97 -10.89
N ARG A 35 3.93 -5.24 -9.97
CA ARG A 35 2.86 -6.20 -10.21
C ARG A 35 2.04 -5.62 -11.37
N GLU A 36 2.33 -6.08 -12.58
CA GLU A 36 1.42 -5.92 -13.68
C GLU A 36 0.17 -6.73 -13.32
N HIS A 37 -0.82 -6.04 -12.80
CA HIS A 37 -2.15 -6.58 -12.67
C HIS A 37 -2.71 -6.64 -14.08
N VAL A 38 -2.50 -7.76 -14.75
CA VAL A 38 -3.21 -8.08 -16.00
C VAL A 38 -4.66 -8.29 -15.59
N GLY A 39 -5.49 -7.26 -15.80
CA GLY A 39 -6.91 -7.32 -15.52
C GLY A 39 -7.54 -8.46 -16.29
N GLU A 40 -7.91 -9.53 -15.60
CA GLU A 40 -8.84 -10.50 -16.15
C GLU A 40 -10.22 -9.83 -16.32
N PRO A 41 -10.93 -10.08 -17.40
CA PRO A 41 -12.30 -9.56 -17.57
C PRO A 41 -13.20 -10.20 -16.50
N GLY A 42 -13.51 -9.43 -15.46
CA GLY A 42 -14.31 -9.85 -14.30
C GLY A 42 -13.55 -9.80 -12.97
N GLY A 43 -12.29 -9.35 -12.93
CA GLY A 43 -11.53 -9.14 -11.70
C GLY A 43 -12.02 -7.88 -10.95
N SER A 44 -12.13 -7.99 -9.63
CA SER A 44 -12.37 -6.85 -8.73
C SER A 44 -11.24 -5.82 -8.89
N SER A 45 -11.58 -4.51 -8.89
CA SER A 45 -10.60 -3.40 -8.87
C SER A 45 -9.78 -3.37 -7.59
N GLY A 46 -10.14 -4.17 -6.60
CA GLY A 46 -9.52 -4.28 -5.28
C GLY A 46 -10.56 -4.42 -4.19
N ARG A 47 -10.11 -4.46 -2.95
CA ARG A 47 -10.96 -4.57 -1.75
C ARG A 47 -10.78 -3.35 -0.88
N VAL A 48 -11.87 -2.74 -0.42
CA VAL A 48 -11.83 -1.55 0.44
C VAL A 48 -12.59 -1.82 1.73
N LEU A 49 -11.98 -1.50 2.87
CA LEU A 49 -12.66 -1.47 4.16
C LEU A 49 -13.21 -0.07 4.40
N VAL A 50 -14.51 0.04 4.64
CA VAL A 50 -15.21 1.30 4.93
C VAL A 50 -15.63 1.31 6.39
N CYS A 51 -15.05 2.21 7.19
CA CYS A 51 -15.30 2.35 8.61
C CYS A 51 -15.92 3.71 8.92
N ASP A 52 -17.21 3.73 9.24
CA ASP A 52 -17.99 4.93 9.60
C ASP A 52 -19.19 4.48 10.45
N ASP A 53 -19.55 5.16 11.51
CA ASP A 53 -20.67 4.78 12.38
C ASP A 53 -22.04 5.13 11.77
N THR A 54 -22.08 6.00 10.76
CA THR A 54 -23.30 6.44 10.09
C THR A 54 -23.62 5.53 8.90
N GLU A 55 -24.69 4.74 9.02
CA GLU A 55 -25.09 3.78 7.97
C GLU A 55 -25.27 4.42 6.59
N GLN A 56 -25.88 5.62 6.54
CA GLN A 56 -26.09 6.33 5.28
C GLN A 56 -24.77 6.68 4.58
N ILE A 57 -23.75 7.06 5.34
CA ILE A 57 -22.42 7.39 4.82
C ILE A 57 -21.73 6.11 4.35
N ARG A 58 -21.72 5.03 5.15
CA ARG A 58 -21.17 3.74 4.71
C ARG A 58 -21.80 3.27 3.42
N ARG A 59 -23.14 3.30 3.34
CA ARG A 59 -23.87 2.90 2.14
C ARG A 59 -23.53 3.76 0.93
N LEU A 60 -23.41 5.08 1.12
CA LEU A 60 -23.03 6.00 0.05
C LEU A 60 -21.65 5.65 -0.51
N ILE A 61 -20.66 5.46 0.37
CA ILE A 61 -19.30 5.10 -0.02
C ILE A 61 -19.29 3.73 -0.70
N ARG A 62 -19.95 2.73 -0.09
CA ARG A 62 -20.02 1.37 -0.65
C ARG A 62 -20.57 1.35 -2.07
N VAL A 63 -21.73 1.94 -2.29
CA VAL A 63 -22.37 1.91 -3.62
C VAL A 63 -21.47 2.52 -4.69
N ASN A 64 -20.80 3.63 -4.40
CA ASN A 64 -19.92 4.26 -5.37
C ASN A 64 -18.64 3.43 -5.64
N LEU A 65 -18.08 2.78 -4.62
CA LEU A 65 -16.93 1.89 -4.80
C LEU A 65 -17.31 0.61 -5.56
N GLU A 66 -18.47 0.02 -5.27
CA GLU A 66 -18.98 -1.16 -5.98
C GLU A 66 -19.25 -0.87 -7.47
N LEU A 67 -19.73 0.33 -7.80
CA LEU A 67 -19.89 0.77 -9.19
C LEU A 67 -18.55 0.82 -9.96
N GLU A 68 -17.46 1.09 -9.27
CA GLU A 68 -16.11 1.09 -9.82
C GLU A 68 -15.41 -0.30 -9.71
N GLY A 69 -16.16 -1.33 -9.35
CA GLY A 69 -15.70 -2.71 -9.31
C GLY A 69 -14.93 -3.12 -8.06
N TYR A 70 -14.96 -2.33 -6.99
CA TYR A 70 -14.35 -2.70 -5.72
C TYR A 70 -15.24 -3.66 -4.92
N GLU A 71 -14.61 -4.61 -4.22
CA GLU A 71 -15.24 -5.34 -3.13
C GLU A 71 -15.22 -4.47 -1.88
N VAL A 72 -16.36 -4.28 -1.21
CA VAL A 72 -16.46 -3.44 -0.02
C VAL A 72 -16.77 -4.26 1.21
N VAL A 73 -15.98 -4.06 2.25
CA VAL A 73 -16.22 -4.57 3.60
C VAL A 73 -16.55 -3.39 4.50
N GLU A 74 -17.58 -3.52 5.34
CA GLU A 74 -18.04 -2.44 6.21
C GLU A 74 -17.71 -2.73 7.67
N ALA A 75 -17.41 -1.67 8.42
CA ALA A 75 -17.28 -1.68 9.86
C ALA A 75 -17.97 -0.44 10.44
N VAL A 76 -18.62 -0.60 11.59
CA VAL A 76 -19.39 0.48 12.25
C VAL A 76 -18.53 1.31 13.21
N ASP A 77 -17.36 0.83 13.57
CA ASP A 77 -16.39 1.52 14.44
C ASP A 77 -14.97 0.93 14.33
N GLY A 78 -14.02 1.60 14.97
CA GLY A 78 -12.62 1.20 14.92
C GLY A 78 -12.31 -0.16 15.54
N GLN A 79 -13.13 -0.63 16.48
CA GLN A 79 -12.94 -1.95 17.10
C GLN A 79 -13.31 -3.06 16.12
N GLU A 80 -14.48 -2.99 15.50
CA GLU A 80 -14.93 -3.96 14.49
C GLU A 80 -13.99 -3.96 13.27
N ALA A 81 -13.57 -2.78 12.83
CA ALA A 81 -12.62 -2.66 11.73
C ALA A 81 -11.30 -3.39 12.03
N LEU A 82 -10.78 -3.25 13.25
CA LEU A 82 -9.55 -3.91 13.64
C LEU A 82 -9.71 -5.42 13.74
N GLU A 83 -10.85 -5.91 14.25
CA GLU A 83 -11.19 -7.34 14.29
C GLU A 83 -11.24 -7.95 12.88
N ILE A 84 -11.83 -7.25 11.90
CA ILE A 84 -11.84 -7.66 10.50
C ILE A 84 -10.41 -7.73 9.94
N LEU A 85 -9.57 -6.73 10.20
CA LEU A 85 -8.19 -6.69 9.73
C LEU A 85 -7.28 -7.74 10.38
N GLN A 86 -7.60 -8.17 11.58
CA GLN A 86 -6.87 -9.21 12.32
C GLN A 86 -7.28 -10.62 11.93
N ASP A 87 -8.41 -10.81 11.27
CA ASP A 87 -8.85 -12.11 10.77
C ASP A 87 -7.94 -12.57 9.62
N VAL A 88 -7.01 -13.45 9.95
CA VAL A 88 -6.03 -14.00 8.99
C VAL A 88 -6.65 -14.92 7.94
N THR A 89 -7.92 -15.29 8.08
CA THR A 89 -8.65 -16.12 7.10
C THR A 89 -9.19 -15.28 5.94
N GLN A 90 -9.23 -13.96 6.09
CA GLN A 90 -9.73 -13.03 5.10
C GLN A 90 -8.58 -12.30 4.39
N PRO A 91 -8.71 -11.97 3.10
CA PRO A 91 -7.74 -11.13 2.43
C PRO A 91 -7.76 -9.71 3.01
N LEU A 92 -6.58 -9.10 3.11
CA LEU A 92 -6.45 -7.71 3.53
C LEU A 92 -7.04 -6.77 2.47
N PRO A 93 -7.59 -5.63 2.88
CA PRO A 93 -8.02 -4.60 1.94
C PRO A 93 -6.82 -3.90 1.28
N ASP A 94 -7.03 -3.39 0.08
CA ASP A 94 -6.07 -2.58 -0.67
C ASP A 94 -6.10 -1.12 -0.22
N ALA A 95 -7.19 -0.67 0.40
CA ALA A 95 -7.33 0.64 1.03
C ALA A 95 -8.37 0.61 2.16
N ILE A 96 -8.29 1.59 3.04
CA ILE A 96 -9.21 1.77 4.17
C ILE A 96 -9.73 3.20 4.18
N THR A 97 -11.05 3.39 4.32
CA THR A 97 -11.64 4.69 4.66
C THR A 97 -12.04 4.68 6.13
N VAL A 98 -11.73 5.75 6.84
CA VAL A 98 -11.98 5.85 8.30
C VAL A 98 -12.61 7.18 8.64
N ASP A 99 -13.77 7.16 9.31
CA ASP A 99 -14.30 8.37 9.95
C ASP A 99 -13.50 8.70 11.22
N VAL A 100 -13.24 9.98 11.44
CA VAL A 100 -12.55 10.46 12.65
C VAL A 100 -13.38 10.22 13.90
N VAL A 101 -14.67 10.59 13.85
CA VAL A 101 -15.56 10.59 15.02
C VAL A 101 -16.46 9.36 15.01
N MET A 102 -16.10 8.37 15.81
CA MET A 102 -16.88 7.15 15.96
C MET A 102 -17.00 6.75 17.44
N PRO A 103 -18.06 6.03 17.84
CA PRO A 103 -18.19 5.51 19.21
C PRO A 103 -17.14 4.41 19.47
N ARG A 104 -16.95 4.09 20.76
CA ARG A 104 -16.03 3.04 21.28
C ARG A 104 -14.56 3.33 20.96
N ARG A 105 -14.19 3.37 19.67
CA ARG A 105 -12.81 3.63 19.20
C ARG A 105 -12.86 4.56 18.01
N ASP A 106 -12.28 5.74 18.17
CA ASP A 106 -12.24 6.76 17.13
C ASP A 106 -11.25 6.41 15.99
N GLY A 107 -11.32 7.16 14.89
CA GLY A 107 -10.48 6.94 13.72
C GLY A 107 -8.99 7.06 14.02
N TRP A 108 -8.57 7.96 14.91
CA TRP A 108 -7.17 8.13 15.28
C TRP A 108 -6.60 6.94 16.02
N TRP A 109 -7.40 6.38 16.95
CA TRP A 109 -7.02 5.15 17.63
C TRP A 109 -6.84 4.00 16.64
N MET A 110 -7.79 3.85 15.70
CA MET A 110 -7.71 2.82 14.66
C MET A 110 -6.47 2.98 13.78
N VAL A 111 -6.20 4.19 13.28
CA VAL A 111 -5.00 4.47 12.47
C VAL A 111 -3.72 4.12 13.24
N SER A 112 -3.64 4.50 14.51
CA SER A 112 -2.48 4.18 15.36
C SER A 112 -2.29 2.67 15.51
N ALA A 113 -3.38 1.92 15.70
CA ALA A 113 -3.34 0.46 15.81
C ALA A 113 -2.89 -0.21 14.50
N ILE A 114 -3.39 0.27 13.35
CA ILE A 114 -3.00 -0.22 12.02
C ILE A 114 -1.51 0.04 11.77
N ARG A 115 -1.02 1.25 12.07
CA ARG A 115 0.39 1.60 11.84
C ARG A 115 1.36 0.89 12.77
N ALA A 116 0.89 0.42 13.92
CA ALA A 116 1.67 -0.40 14.86
C ALA A 116 1.78 -1.87 14.46
N ASP A 117 0.90 -2.38 13.60
CA ASP A 117 0.96 -3.77 13.10
C ASP A 117 1.73 -3.83 11.78
N PRO A 118 2.90 -4.51 11.72
CA PRO A 118 3.71 -4.60 10.49
C PRO A 118 2.96 -5.21 9.29
N ARG A 119 1.92 -6.03 9.53
CA ARG A 119 1.12 -6.62 8.44
C ARG A 119 0.17 -5.61 7.82
N LEU A 120 -0.25 -4.60 8.59
CA LEU A 120 -1.28 -3.64 8.22
C LEU A 120 -0.69 -2.27 7.87
N ALA A 121 0.51 -1.97 8.36
CA ALA A 121 1.13 -0.63 8.30
C ALA A 121 1.31 -0.07 6.87
N HIS A 122 1.30 -0.93 5.86
CA HIS A 122 1.46 -0.56 4.45
C HIS A 122 0.14 -0.22 3.74
N ILE A 123 -1.02 -0.51 4.37
CA ILE A 123 -2.33 -0.30 3.75
C ILE A 123 -2.63 1.20 3.72
N PRO A 124 -2.96 1.79 2.56
CA PRO A 124 -3.33 3.19 2.46
C PRO A 124 -4.61 3.50 3.22
N ILE A 125 -4.61 4.64 3.90
CA ILE A 125 -5.74 5.10 4.72
C ILE A 125 -6.21 6.46 4.22
N VAL A 126 -7.50 6.57 3.90
CA VAL A 126 -8.21 7.80 3.62
C VAL A 126 -9.06 8.16 4.83
N MET A 127 -8.74 9.26 5.50
CA MET A 127 -9.50 9.72 6.65
C MET A 127 -10.62 10.66 6.21
N VAL A 128 -11.84 10.39 6.66
CA VAL A 128 -13.02 11.21 6.38
C VAL A 128 -13.36 12.00 7.64
N THR A 129 -13.49 13.33 7.54
CA THR A 129 -13.63 14.19 8.72
C THR A 129 -14.66 15.30 8.52
N ALA A 130 -15.47 15.56 9.54
CA ALA A 130 -16.42 16.67 9.57
C ALA A 130 -15.83 17.99 10.12
N SER A 131 -14.61 17.96 10.69
CA SER A 131 -14.06 19.08 11.45
C SER A 131 -12.73 19.57 10.88
N ALA A 132 -12.59 20.90 10.77
CA ALA A 132 -11.31 21.52 10.44
C ALA A 132 -10.25 21.31 11.54
N GLN A 133 -10.68 21.20 12.80
CA GLN A 133 -9.77 20.91 13.93
C GLN A 133 -9.20 19.49 13.82
N ASP A 134 -9.99 18.53 13.34
CA ASP A 134 -9.52 17.18 13.07
C ASP A 134 -8.49 17.19 11.94
N GLN A 135 -8.67 18.02 10.91
CA GLN A 135 -7.69 18.20 9.84
C GLN A 135 -6.38 18.82 10.33
N ASP A 136 -6.42 19.75 11.29
CA ASP A 136 -5.21 20.35 11.86
C ASP A 136 -4.46 19.35 12.77
N ARG A 137 -5.17 18.56 13.55
CA ARG A 137 -4.61 17.44 14.30
C ARG A 137 -4.01 16.40 13.34
N ALA A 138 -4.71 16.10 12.26
CA ALA A 138 -4.25 15.23 11.21
C ALA A 138 -2.98 15.73 10.51
N LYS A 139 -2.79 17.03 10.37
CA LYS A 139 -1.53 17.59 9.85
C LYS A 139 -0.34 17.34 10.78
N ALA A 140 -0.56 17.30 12.06
CA ALA A 140 0.49 16.97 13.04
C ALA A 140 0.85 15.46 13.03
N GLU A 141 -0.09 14.61 12.61
CA GLU A 141 0.05 13.15 12.54
C GLU A 141 0.22 12.63 11.10
N ARG A 142 0.61 13.49 10.17
CA ARG A 142 0.65 13.24 8.72
C ARG A 142 1.40 11.98 8.25
N ALA A 143 2.28 11.44 9.06
CA ALA A 143 2.99 10.20 8.73
C ALA A 143 2.09 8.95 8.81
N ALA A 144 0.88 9.08 9.36
CA ALA A 144 0.00 7.94 9.64
C ALA A 144 -1.18 7.81 8.68
N VAL A 145 -1.57 8.88 7.95
CA VAL A 145 -2.72 8.93 7.04
C VAL A 145 -2.25 9.39 5.67
N ASP A 146 -2.73 8.72 4.62
CA ASP A 146 -2.30 8.99 3.24
C ASP A 146 -3.10 10.12 2.59
N GLU A 147 -4.42 10.18 2.87
CA GLU A 147 -5.32 11.19 2.31
C GLU A 147 -6.41 11.60 3.29
N PHE A 148 -6.97 12.80 3.08
CA PHE A 148 -8.11 13.36 3.82
C PHE A 148 -9.24 13.75 2.89
N VAL A 149 -10.48 13.55 3.38
CA VAL A 149 -11.71 13.99 2.72
C VAL A 149 -12.60 14.66 3.76
N ALA A 150 -13.00 15.91 3.48
CA ALA A 150 -13.87 16.68 4.37
C ALA A 150 -15.34 16.37 4.11
N LYS A 151 -16.12 16.15 5.17
CA LYS A 151 -17.59 16.04 5.10
C LYS A 151 -18.21 17.47 5.04
N PRO A 152 -19.22 17.72 4.20
CA PRO A 152 -19.78 16.84 3.20
C PRO A 152 -18.84 16.67 1.98
N PHE A 153 -18.75 15.48 1.41
CA PHE A 153 -17.88 15.17 0.29
C PHE A 153 -18.67 14.71 -0.93
N ASP A 154 -18.07 14.87 -2.11
CA ASP A 154 -18.51 14.18 -3.32
C ASP A 154 -18.02 12.72 -3.29
N PRO A 155 -18.91 11.72 -3.35
CA PRO A 155 -18.50 10.33 -3.38
C PRO A 155 -17.50 9.99 -4.49
N TYR A 156 -17.59 10.66 -5.62
CA TYR A 156 -16.68 10.47 -6.73
C TYR A 156 -15.26 10.96 -6.41
N GLU A 157 -15.12 12.08 -5.68
CA GLU A 157 -13.80 12.55 -5.20
C GLU A 157 -13.13 11.50 -4.30
N LEU A 158 -13.90 10.90 -3.40
CA LEU A 158 -13.40 9.84 -2.52
C LEU A 158 -12.92 8.62 -3.32
N VAL A 159 -13.70 8.20 -4.32
CA VAL A 159 -13.34 7.07 -5.20
C VAL A 159 -12.05 7.35 -5.96
N ILE A 160 -11.89 8.54 -6.55
CA ILE A 160 -10.66 8.94 -7.26
C ILE A 160 -9.43 8.86 -6.34
N LYS A 161 -9.55 9.30 -5.08
CA LYS A 161 -8.44 9.21 -4.11
C LYS A 161 -8.09 7.76 -3.81
N ILE A 162 -9.08 6.90 -3.64
CA ILE A 162 -8.86 5.46 -3.42
C ILE A 162 -8.19 4.83 -4.64
N GLN A 163 -8.68 5.11 -5.85
CA GLN A 163 -8.07 4.62 -7.10
C GLN A 163 -6.61 5.04 -7.23
N ALA A 164 -6.28 6.29 -6.93
CA ALA A 164 -4.92 6.79 -6.97
C ALA A 164 -4.00 6.07 -5.97
N LEU A 165 -4.51 5.69 -4.80
CA LEU A 165 -3.75 4.99 -3.76
C LEU A 165 -3.59 3.48 -4.04
N THR A 166 -4.57 2.86 -4.69
CA THR A 166 -4.57 1.42 -5.00
C THR A 166 -3.97 1.08 -6.37
N GLY A 167 -3.61 2.10 -7.17
CA GLY A 167 -3.11 1.91 -8.53
C GLY A 167 -4.20 1.52 -9.53
N GLY A 168 -5.47 1.67 -9.17
CA GLY A 168 -6.61 1.50 -10.07
C GLY A 168 -6.63 2.60 -11.14
N HIS A 169 -6.86 2.22 -12.39
CA HIS A 169 -7.15 3.18 -13.44
C HIS A 169 -8.59 3.67 -13.25
N PRO A 170 -8.85 4.99 -13.32
CA PRO A 170 -10.22 5.46 -13.46
C PRO A 170 -10.80 4.80 -14.71
N SER A 171 -11.94 4.13 -14.57
CA SER A 171 -12.72 3.73 -15.72
C SER A 171 -13.11 5.01 -16.46
N ASP A 172 -12.58 5.21 -17.67
CA ASP A 172 -12.95 6.31 -18.55
C ASP A 172 -14.46 6.24 -18.77
N GLY A 173 -15.17 7.05 -17.98
CA GLY A 173 -16.61 7.24 -18.14
C GLY A 173 -16.88 7.87 -19.50
N VAL A 174 -17.45 7.10 -20.41
CA VAL A 174 -18.04 7.57 -21.66
C VAL A 174 -19.38 8.22 -21.37
#